data_5d2b043157b3196a2584396690db3401
#
_entry.id   5d2b043157b3196a2584396690db3401
#
_cell.length_a   1.000
_cell.length_b   1.000
_cell.length_c   1.000
_cell.angle_alpha   90.00
_cell.angle_beta   90.00
_cell.angle_gamma   90.00
#
_symmetry.space_group_name_H-M   'P 1'
#
loop_
_entity.id
_entity.type
_entity.pdbx_description
1 polymer ?
#
loop_
_entity_poly.entity_id
_entity_poly.type
_entity_poly.pdbx_seq_one_letter_code
_entity_poly.pdbx_strand_id
1 'polypeptide(L)'
;MTLMLLLTACSPRDFLFRRLATDSILLSPQFKSQQNFTLRTGVLSAKDYPSPEYLVLQHHGWISVSTSPCPREMTPPPCWDILLTPSGVDAVRSAMQPQQATGSLLSVPVAKRALVAVTGIAKQGNSADVEFIWKWTPLNEVGGALYSGDLQYKSTVGFRDYDDGWRIIEGTPHSGQSIDDALKNAEPNP
;
A
#
# COMPACT_ATOMS: atom_id res chain seq x y z
N MET A 1 35.75 49.85 20.39
CA MET A 1 35.06 48.69 20.96
C MET A 1 34.01 48.23 19.95
N THR A 2 34.39 47.27 19.12
CA THR A 2 33.56 46.82 17.96
C THR A 2 32.71 45.65 18.39
N LEU A 3 31.41 45.83 18.47
CA LEU A 3 30.43 44.80 18.86
C LEU A 3 30.19 43.90 17.65
N MET A 4 30.76 42.68 17.64
CA MET A 4 30.54 41.66 16.63
C MET A 4 29.17 40.98 16.92
N LEU A 5 28.14 41.35 16.16
CA LEU A 5 26.84 40.62 16.17
C LEU A 5 27.03 39.29 15.48
N LEU A 6 27.10 38.21 16.27
CA LEU A 6 26.99 36.82 15.79
C LEU A 6 25.54 36.57 15.35
N LEU A 7 25.27 36.71 14.05
CA LEU A 7 24.05 36.23 13.43
C LEU A 7 24.12 34.67 13.41
N THR A 8 23.52 34.04 14.40
CA THR A 8 23.24 32.60 14.32
C THR A 8 22.20 32.39 13.22
N ALA A 9 22.66 32.04 12.03
CA ALA A 9 21.79 31.66 10.93
C ALA A 9 21.14 30.32 11.29
N CYS A 10 19.85 30.35 11.72
CA CYS A 10 19.04 29.13 11.80
C CYS A 10 19.04 28.49 10.41
N SER A 11 19.62 27.30 10.30
CA SER A 11 19.60 26.52 9.05
C SER A 11 18.17 26.11 8.72
N PRO A 12 17.73 26.19 7.46
CA PRO A 12 16.43 25.66 7.04
C PRO A 12 16.24 24.17 7.37
N ARG A 13 17.33 23.45 7.69
CA ARG A 13 17.34 22.03 8.07
C ARG A 13 16.77 21.78 9.46
N ASP A 14 16.76 22.78 10.31
CA ASP A 14 16.31 22.66 11.71
C ASP A 14 14.77 22.64 11.84
N PHE A 15 14.06 22.82 10.72
CA PHE A 15 12.60 22.89 10.75
C PHE A 15 11.96 21.78 9.91
N LEU A 16 11.20 20.89 10.56
CA LEU A 16 10.27 20.01 9.85
C LEU A 16 9.09 20.84 9.36
N PHE A 17 8.93 20.95 8.05
CA PHE A 17 7.80 21.62 7.42
C PHE A 17 7.10 20.65 6.45
N ARG A 18 5.85 20.97 6.08
CA ARG A 18 4.99 20.04 5.30
C ARG A 18 5.64 19.53 4.03
N ARG A 19 6.36 20.37 3.29
CA ARG A 19 7.04 19.94 2.05
C ARG A 19 8.10 18.87 2.32
N LEU A 20 8.94 19.05 3.34
CA LEU A 20 9.96 18.06 3.71
C LEU A 20 9.32 16.74 4.13
N ALA A 21 8.26 16.81 4.95
CA ALA A 21 7.50 15.63 5.35
C ALA A 21 6.87 14.92 4.14
N THR A 22 6.26 15.67 3.22
CA THR A 22 5.70 15.17 1.96
C THR A 22 6.76 14.44 1.14
N ASP A 23 7.90 15.07 0.89
CA ASP A 23 8.98 14.52 0.09
C ASP A 23 9.54 13.23 0.73
N SER A 24 9.72 13.24 2.06
CA SER A 24 10.20 12.07 2.81
C SER A 24 9.24 10.89 2.73
N ILE A 25 7.92 11.12 2.87
CA ILE A 25 6.89 10.08 2.74
C ILE A 25 6.88 9.53 1.31
N LEU A 26 6.86 10.39 0.30
CA LEU A 26 6.84 10.00 -1.12
C LEU A 26 8.10 9.25 -1.54
N LEU A 27 9.25 9.53 -0.93
CA LEU A 27 10.52 8.87 -1.23
C LEU A 27 10.68 7.54 -0.52
N SER A 28 9.91 7.26 0.54
CA SER A 28 10.04 6.03 1.31
C SER A 28 9.72 4.80 0.45
N PRO A 29 10.52 3.72 0.53
CA PRO A 29 10.27 2.48 -0.21
C PRO A 29 8.91 1.86 0.10
N GLN A 30 8.48 1.93 1.36
CA GLN A 30 7.21 1.37 1.85
C GLN A 30 6.02 2.09 1.21
N PHE A 31 6.08 3.43 1.07
CA PHE A 31 5.02 4.20 0.42
C PHE A 31 4.98 3.95 -1.09
N LYS A 32 6.15 3.81 -1.73
CA LYS A 32 6.28 3.53 -3.17
C LYS A 32 5.87 2.11 -3.54
N SER A 33 5.82 1.19 -2.59
CA SER A 33 5.49 -0.22 -2.87
C SER A 33 4.11 -0.33 -3.50
N GLN A 34 4.01 -1.19 -4.51
CA GLN A 34 2.75 -1.49 -5.17
C GLN A 34 1.96 -2.53 -4.37
N GLN A 35 0.64 -2.45 -4.44
CA GLN A 35 -0.24 -3.50 -3.98
C GLN A 35 -0.36 -4.55 -5.07
N ASN A 36 -0.01 -5.77 -4.72
CA ASN A 36 -0.18 -6.92 -5.59
C ASN A 36 -1.41 -7.74 -5.18
N PHE A 37 -2.17 -8.15 -6.16
CA PHE A 37 -3.21 -9.15 -6.00
C PHE A 37 -2.66 -10.52 -6.46
N THR A 38 -2.79 -11.54 -5.61
CA THR A 38 -2.39 -12.90 -5.95
C THR A 38 -3.60 -13.69 -6.42
N LEU A 39 -3.71 -13.87 -7.74
CA LEU A 39 -4.73 -14.70 -8.34
C LEU A 39 -4.28 -16.16 -8.38
N ARG A 40 -5.05 -17.03 -7.76
CA ARG A 40 -4.89 -18.49 -7.85
C ARG A 40 -5.93 -19.03 -8.80
N THR A 41 -5.52 -19.89 -9.72
CA THR A 41 -6.40 -20.63 -10.63
C THR A 41 -6.35 -22.12 -10.35
N GLY A 42 -7.32 -22.87 -10.88
CA GLY A 42 -7.50 -24.28 -10.57
C GLY A 42 -8.38 -24.53 -9.34
N VAL A 43 -8.24 -25.67 -8.71
CA VAL A 43 -9.13 -26.07 -7.61
C VAL A 43 -8.75 -25.33 -6.32
N LEU A 44 -9.69 -24.58 -5.76
CA LEU A 44 -9.56 -23.85 -4.50
C LEU A 44 -10.47 -24.42 -3.42
N SER A 45 -10.02 -24.36 -2.18
CA SER A 45 -10.79 -24.77 -0.99
C SER A 45 -11.73 -23.66 -0.51
N ALA A 46 -12.64 -24.02 0.42
CA ALA A 46 -13.52 -23.08 1.09
C ALA A 46 -12.80 -21.96 1.87
N LYS A 47 -11.50 -22.10 2.14
CA LYS A 47 -10.67 -21.05 2.77
C LYS A 47 -10.30 -19.93 1.80
N ASP A 48 -10.08 -20.31 0.54
CA ASP A 48 -9.53 -19.42 -0.47
C ASP A 48 -10.63 -18.82 -1.36
N TYR A 49 -11.81 -19.48 -1.41
CA TYR A 49 -12.96 -19.02 -2.19
C TYR A 49 -14.30 -19.30 -1.44
N PRO A 50 -15.29 -18.39 -1.47
CA PRO A 50 -15.24 -17.06 -2.11
C PRO A 50 -14.50 -16.02 -1.25
N SER A 51 -13.68 -15.19 -1.89
CA SER A 51 -13.19 -13.95 -1.29
C SER A 51 -13.81 -12.74 -2.03
N PRO A 52 -13.84 -11.54 -1.41
CA PRO A 52 -14.39 -10.35 -2.07
C PRO A 52 -13.76 -10.07 -3.42
N GLU A 53 -12.45 -10.25 -3.55
CA GLU A 53 -11.70 -10.00 -4.78
C GLU A 53 -12.13 -10.96 -5.90
N TYR A 54 -12.29 -12.26 -5.58
CA TYR A 54 -12.74 -13.25 -6.57
C TYR A 54 -14.18 -12.96 -7.04
N LEU A 55 -15.05 -12.51 -6.15
CA LEU A 55 -16.42 -12.14 -6.50
C LEU A 55 -16.45 -10.94 -7.46
N VAL A 56 -15.56 -9.95 -7.24
CA VAL A 56 -15.38 -8.83 -8.18
C VAL A 56 -14.90 -9.32 -9.54
N LEU A 57 -13.87 -10.18 -9.59
CA LEU A 57 -13.36 -10.72 -10.85
C LEU A 57 -14.43 -11.55 -11.59
N GLN A 58 -15.22 -12.33 -10.86
CA GLN A 58 -16.34 -13.11 -11.42
C GLN A 58 -17.43 -12.19 -11.97
N HIS A 59 -17.77 -11.12 -11.25
CA HIS A 59 -18.76 -10.13 -11.70
C HIS A 59 -18.34 -9.43 -13.01
N HIS A 60 -17.05 -9.18 -13.17
CA HIS A 60 -16.47 -8.64 -14.40
C HIS A 60 -16.33 -9.70 -15.52
N GLY A 61 -16.66 -10.95 -15.26
CA GLY A 61 -16.52 -12.04 -16.22
C GLY A 61 -15.06 -12.41 -16.55
N TRP A 62 -14.10 -12.02 -15.71
CA TRP A 62 -12.68 -12.35 -15.88
C TRP A 62 -12.31 -13.74 -15.40
N ILE A 63 -13.09 -14.29 -14.50
CA ILE A 63 -12.98 -15.69 -14.08
C ILE A 63 -14.31 -16.41 -14.23
N SER A 64 -14.24 -17.70 -14.53
CA SER A 64 -15.33 -18.63 -14.40
C SER A 64 -15.12 -19.51 -13.20
N VAL A 65 -16.20 -19.85 -12.50
CA VAL A 65 -16.16 -20.63 -11.27
C VAL A 65 -17.15 -21.77 -11.40
N SER A 66 -16.69 -23.00 -11.17
CA SER A 66 -17.54 -24.18 -11.12
C SER A 66 -17.23 -25.02 -9.89
N THR A 67 -18.21 -25.79 -9.39
CA THR A 67 -17.97 -26.75 -8.33
C THR A 67 -17.09 -27.89 -8.82
N SER A 68 -16.12 -28.29 -8.00
CA SER A 68 -15.19 -29.36 -8.32
C SER A 68 -15.06 -30.34 -7.16
N PRO A 69 -14.80 -31.63 -7.42
CA PRO A 69 -14.39 -32.57 -6.38
C PRO A 69 -13.14 -32.07 -5.67
N CYS A 70 -13.15 -32.10 -4.34
CA CYS A 70 -11.96 -31.74 -3.57
C CYS A 70 -10.88 -32.81 -3.71
N PRO A 71 -9.62 -32.44 -4.03
CA PRO A 71 -8.48 -33.31 -3.85
C PRO A 71 -8.41 -33.81 -2.39
N ARG A 72 -7.86 -35.01 -2.17
CA ARG A 72 -7.81 -35.63 -0.84
C ARG A 72 -7.10 -34.79 0.22
N GLU A 73 -6.22 -33.91 -0.23
CA GLU A 73 -5.44 -33.00 0.62
C GLU A 73 -6.18 -31.68 0.96
N MET A 74 -7.28 -31.40 0.24
CA MET A 74 -8.10 -30.20 0.43
C MET A 74 -9.40 -30.56 1.14
N THR A 75 -9.42 -30.47 2.45
CA THR A 75 -10.61 -30.72 3.29
C THR A 75 -10.86 -29.50 4.19
N PRO A 76 -12.10 -29.12 4.51
CA PRO A 76 -13.37 -29.75 4.11
C PRO A 76 -13.89 -29.24 2.76
N PRO A 77 -14.79 -30.03 2.10
CA PRO A 77 -15.54 -29.54 0.96
C PRO A 77 -16.47 -28.39 1.35
N PRO A 78 -16.94 -27.55 0.40
CA PRO A 78 -16.81 -27.67 -1.05
C PRO A 78 -15.51 -27.11 -1.61
N CYS A 79 -15.18 -27.54 -2.86
CA CYS A 79 -14.09 -26.96 -3.66
C CYS A 79 -14.63 -26.37 -4.96
N TRP A 80 -13.90 -25.40 -5.49
CA TRP A 80 -14.26 -24.71 -6.73
C TRP A 80 -13.09 -24.73 -7.71
N ASP A 81 -13.36 -24.97 -8.97
CA ASP A 81 -12.41 -24.82 -10.05
C ASP A 81 -12.52 -23.41 -10.65
N ILE A 82 -11.44 -22.66 -10.55
CA ILE A 82 -11.33 -21.25 -10.98
C ILE A 82 -10.51 -21.20 -12.25
N LEU A 83 -11.11 -20.74 -13.33
CA LEU A 83 -10.45 -20.58 -14.62
C LEU A 83 -10.51 -19.12 -15.08
N LEU A 84 -9.42 -18.64 -15.67
CA LEU A 84 -9.45 -17.37 -16.39
C LEU A 84 -10.26 -17.51 -17.67
N THR A 85 -11.16 -16.56 -17.91
CA THR A 85 -11.81 -16.42 -19.20
C THR A 85 -10.86 -15.76 -20.21
N PRO A 86 -11.14 -15.75 -21.52
CA PRO A 86 -10.34 -15.01 -22.49
C PRO A 86 -10.18 -13.53 -22.11
N SER A 87 -11.27 -12.86 -21.71
CA SER A 87 -11.21 -11.47 -21.24
C SER A 87 -10.38 -11.32 -19.95
N GLY A 88 -10.45 -12.29 -19.03
CA GLY A 88 -9.62 -12.33 -17.83
C GLY A 88 -8.13 -12.48 -18.16
N VAL A 89 -7.80 -13.32 -19.13
CA VAL A 89 -6.41 -13.46 -19.60
C VAL A 89 -5.88 -12.14 -20.14
N ASP A 90 -6.69 -11.41 -20.92
CA ASP A 90 -6.28 -10.12 -21.48
C ASP A 90 -6.14 -9.04 -20.41
N ALA A 91 -7.09 -8.95 -19.45
CA ALA A 91 -7.02 -8.02 -18.34
C ALA A 91 -5.78 -8.27 -17.45
N VAL A 92 -5.48 -9.53 -17.15
CA VAL A 92 -4.32 -9.92 -16.33
C VAL A 92 -3.01 -9.71 -17.11
N ARG A 93 -2.96 -10.09 -18.40
CA ARG A 93 -1.77 -9.94 -19.24
C ARG A 93 -1.34 -8.49 -19.39
N SER A 94 -2.29 -7.57 -19.56
CA SER A 94 -2.00 -6.14 -19.65
C SER A 94 -1.35 -5.58 -18.38
N ALA A 95 -1.57 -6.25 -17.24
CA ALA A 95 -1.10 -5.84 -15.93
C ALA A 95 0.21 -6.52 -15.50
N MET A 96 0.54 -7.69 -16.09
CA MET A 96 1.69 -8.50 -15.66
C MET A 96 2.98 -8.09 -16.37
N GLN A 97 4.05 -8.03 -15.59
CA GLN A 97 5.40 -8.10 -16.16
C GLN A 97 5.73 -9.57 -16.54
N PRO A 98 6.51 -9.81 -17.62
CA PRO A 98 6.74 -11.16 -18.17
C PRO A 98 7.31 -12.21 -17.21
N GLN A 99 7.80 -11.83 -16.03
CA GLN A 99 8.46 -12.69 -15.06
C GLN A 99 7.59 -13.12 -13.86
N GLN A 100 6.31 -12.72 -13.81
CA GLN A 100 5.47 -12.89 -12.62
C GLN A 100 4.50 -14.08 -12.65
N ALA A 101 4.55 -14.93 -13.66
CA ALA A 101 3.73 -16.13 -13.74
C ALA A 101 4.52 -17.36 -13.27
N THR A 102 4.12 -17.95 -12.14
CA THR A 102 4.69 -19.22 -11.66
C THR A 102 3.55 -20.23 -11.47
N GLY A 103 3.31 -21.07 -12.46
CA GLY A 103 2.28 -22.11 -12.38
C GLY A 103 0.85 -21.55 -12.27
N SER A 104 0.09 -22.01 -11.28
CA SER A 104 -1.29 -21.57 -11.01
C SER A 104 -1.40 -20.26 -10.19
N LEU A 105 -0.28 -19.65 -9.85
CA LEU A 105 -0.21 -18.41 -9.09
C LEU A 105 0.22 -17.26 -9.99
N LEU A 106 -0.62 -16.23 -10.07
CA LEU A 106 -0.37 -15.01 -10.83
C LEU A 106 -0.33 -13.83 -9.86
N SER A 107 0.80 -13.14 -9.78
CA SER A 107 0.94 -11.91 -9.00
C SER A 107 0.73 -10.71 -9.92
N VAL A 108 -0.34 -9.96 -9.67
CA VAL A 108 -0.76 -8.83 -10.50
C VAL A 108 -0.60 -7.55 -9.70
N PRO A 109 0.25 -6.59 -10.10
CA PRO A 109 0.31 -5.28 -9.47
C PRO A 109 -0.98 -4.51 -9.81
N VAL A 110 -1.78 -4.19 -8.82
CA VAL A 110 -3.13 -3.66 -9.02
C VAL A 110 -3.28 -2.20 -8.61
N ALA A 111 -2.54 -1.73 -7.60
CA ALA A 111 -2.65 -0.37 -7.12
C ALA A 111 -1.32 0.16 -6.56
N LYS A 112 -1.21 1.48 -6.50
CA LYS A 112 -0.14 2.20 -5.80
C LYS A 112 -0.75 3.23 -4.85
N ARG A 113 0.00 3.60 -3.81
CA ARG A 113 -0.41 4.68 -2.91
C ARG A 113 -0.20 6.03 -3.57
N ALA A 114 -1.16 6.94 -3.37
CA ALA A 114 -1.04 8.35 -3.73
C ALA A 114 -1.24 9.18 -2.47
N LEU A 115 -0.29 10.04 -2.15
CA LEU A 115 -0.41 10.99 -1.06
C LEU A 115 -1.39 12.09 -1.47
N VAL A 116 -2.39 12.34 -0.64
CA VAL A 116 -3.38 13.41 -0.84
C VAL A 116 -2.88 14.69 -0.17
N ALA A 117 -2.55 14.62 1.11
CA ALA A 117 -2.05 15.76 1.85
C ALA A 117 -1.32 15.35 3.14
N VAL A 118 -0.38 16.17 3.60
CA VAL A 118 0.08 16.20 4.98
C VAL A 118 -0.81 17.17 5.75
N THR A 119 -1.58 16.67 6.71
CA THR A 119 -2.62 17.42 7.42
C THR A 119 -2.13 18.07 8.71
N GLY A 120 -1.20 17.40 9.42
CA GLY A 120 -0.70 17.89 10.71
C GLY A 120 0.77 17.55 10.94
N ILE A 121 1.46 18.38 11.70
CA ILE A 121 2.81 18.11 12.24
C ILE A 121 2.79 18.55 13.70
N ALA A 122 2.89 17.59 14.61
CA ALA A 122 3.00 17.80 16.04
C ALA A 122 4.45 17.57 16.49
N LYS A 123 5.18 18.66 16.81
CA LYS A 123 6.58 18.59 17.25
C LYS A 123 6.70 18.44 18.76
N GLN A 124 7.59 17.58 19.20
CA GLN A 124 7.94 17.42 20.61
C GLN A 124 9.46 17.22 20.75
N GLY A 125 10.16 18.31 21.04
CA GLY A 125 11.63 18.30 21.09
C GLY A 125 12.25 17.93 19.74
N ASN A 126 13.05 16.86 19.74
CA ASN A 126 13.68 16.30 18.54
C ASN A 126 12.85 15.23 17.82
N SER A 127 11.56 15.11 18.16
CA SER A 127 10.61 14.20 17.52
C SER A 127 9.43 14.96 16.98
N ALA A 128 8.75 14.39 16.00
CA ALA A 128 7.50 14.90 15.49
C ALA A 128 6.61 13.78 14.99
N ASP A 129 5.31 13.92 15.20
CA ASP A 129 4.28 13.08 14.58
C ASP A 129 3.71 13.82 13.37
N VAL A 130 3.71 13.17 12.23
CA VAL A 130 3.20 13.71 10.97
C VAL A 130 1.95 12.95 10.56
N GLU A 131 0.82 13.64 10.55
CA GLU A 131 -0.43 13.10 10.04
C GLU A 131 -0.55 13.36 8.54
N PHE A 132 -0.96 12.34 7.79
CA PHE A 132 -1.16 12.45 6.35
C PHE A 132 -2.34 11.61 5.86
N ILE A 133 -2.91 12.06 4.74
CA ILE A 133 -4.00 11.38 4.03
C ILE A 133 -3.44 10.82 2.73
N TRP A 134 -3.80 9.58 2.43
CA TRP A 134 -3.42 8.90 1.20
C TRP A 134 -4.57 8.04 0.68
N LYS A 135 -4.48 7.61 -0.58
CA LYS A 135 -5.45 6.70 -1.20
C LYS A 135 -4.77 5.70 -2.12
N TRP A 136 -5.47 4.63 -2.43
CA TRP A 136 -5.09 3.73 -3.51
C TRP A 136 -5.42 4.36 -4.86
N THR A 137 -4.48 4.26 -5.80
CA THR A 137 -4.67 4.64 -7.20
C THR A 137 -4.48 3.39 -8.04
N PRO A 138 -5.50 2.97 -8.80
CA PRO A 138 -5.42 1.82 -9.69
C PRO A 138 -4.27 1.96 -10.69
N LEU A 139 -3.62 0.83 -11.01
CA LEU A 139 -2.55 0.76 -12.02
C LEU A 139 -3.05 0.21 -13.36
N ASN A 140 -4.16 -0.52 -13.34
CA ASN A 140 -4.74 -1.22 -14.47
C ASN A 140 -6.23 -1.48 -14.26
N GLU A 141 -6.86 -2.17 -15.20
CA GLU A 141 -8.29 -2.49 -15.16
C GLU A 141 -8.68 -3.35 -13.96
N VAL A 142 -7.85 -4.36 -13.63
CA VAL A 142 -8.07 -5.20 -12.43
C VAL A 142 -8.02 -4.36 -11.17
N GLY A 143 -7.02 -3.48 -11.07
CA GLY A 143 -6.91 -2.53 -9.98
C GLY A 143 -8.10 -1.57 -9.92
N GLY A 144 -8.62 -1.12 -11.06
CA GLY A 144 -9.83 -0.29 -11.15
C GLY A 144 -11.06 -0.98 -10.58
N ALA A 145 -11.21 -2.27 -10.82
CA ALA A 145 -12.31 -3.05 -10.27
C ALA A 145 -12.18 -3.30 -8.76
N LEU A 146 -10.96 -3.55 -8.27
CA LEU A 146 -10.71 -3.86 -6.87
C LEU A 146 -10.62 -2.63 -5.95
N TYR A 147 -10.17 -1.50 -6.50
CA TYR A 147 -9.89 -0.25 -5.76
C TYR A 147 -10.64 0.95 -6.34
N SER A 148 -11.81 0.70 -6.94
CA SER A 148 -12.67 1.74 -7.48
C SER A 148 -13.38 2.48 -6.36
N GLY A 149 -12.79 3.52 -5.83
CA GLY A 149 -13.44 4.35 -4.83
C GLY A 149 -12.56 5.52 -4.42
N ASP A 150 -13.18 6.59 -3.95
CA ASP A 150 -12.49 7.73 -3.36
C ASP A 150 -12.14 7.50 -1.88
N LEU A 151 -12.08 6.23 -1.45
CA LEU A 151 -11.74 5.89 -0.08
C LEU A 151 -10.33 6.38 0.22
N GLN A 152 -10.24 7.26 1.18
CA GLN A 152 -9.00 7.80 1.69
C GLN A 152 -8.65 7.16 3.03
N TYR A 153 -7.40 7.21 3.37
CA TYR A 153 -6.87 6.66 4.62
C TYR A 153 -6.07 7.75 5.34
N LYS A 154 -6.25 7.81 6.65
CA LYS A 154 -5.45 8.65 7.53
C LYS A 154 -4.39 7.80 8.20
N SER A 155 -3.16 8.30 8.24
CA SER A 155 -2.01 7.66 8.87
C SER A 155 -1.18 8.68 9.63
N THR A 156 -0.44 8.22 10.65
CA THR A 156 0.50 9.04 11.40
C THR A 156 1.86 8.35 11.39
N VAL A 157 2.90 9.08 11.01
CA VAL A 157 4.29 8.58 10.96
C VAL A 157 5.20 9.44 11.81
N GLY A 158 6.11 8.79 12.55
CA GLY A 158 7.09 9.46 13.40
C GLY A 158 8.28 9.98 12.60
N PHE A 159 8.71 11.18 12.93
CA PHE A 159 9.94 11.81 12.44
C PHE A 159 10.88 12.09 13.60
N ARG A 160 12.17 12.07 13.32
CA ARG A 160 13.22 12.43 14.28
C ARG A 160 14.21 13.39 13.64
N ASP A 161 14.63 14.36 14.44
CA ASP A 161 15.68 15.31 14.09
C ASP A 161 17.05 14.73 14.43
N TYR A 162 17.91 14.66 13.42
CA TYR A 162 19.29 14.23 13.51
C TYR A 162 20.21 15.41 13.14
N ASP A 163 21.50 15.24 13.29
CA ASP A 163 22.51 16.24 12.95
C ASP A 163 22.49 16.70 11.48
N ASP A 164 21.95 15.86 10.60
CA ASP A 164 21.78 16.14 9.18
C ASP A 164 20.35 16.46 8.75
N GLY A 165 19.41 16.55 9.71
CA GLY A 165 18.03 16.97 9.54
C GLY A 165 16.98 15.91 9.87
N TRP A 166 15.73 16.25 9.59
CA TRP A 166 14.58 15.42 9.91
C TRP A 166 14.44 14.21 8.99
N ARG A 167 14.23 13.03 9.58
CA ARG A 167 13.99 11.77 8.85
C ARG A 167 12.83 10.99 9.47
N ILE A 168 12.19 10.16 8.65
CA ILE A 168 11.22 9.16 9.12
C ILE A 168 11.93 8.17 10.02
N ILE A 169 11.28 7.81 11.13
CA ILE A 169 11.79 6.80 12.05
C ILE A 169 11.64 5.44 11.42
N GLU A 170 12.75 4.73 11.23
CA GLU A 170 12.78 3.36 10.73
C GLU A 170 12.97 2.39 11.90
N GLY A 171 11.93 1.60 12.20
CA GLY A 171 12.05 0.28 12.81
C GLY A 171 12.61 0.15 14.25
N THR A 172 12.52 1.15 15.14
CA THR A 172 12.91 0.97 16.55
C THR A 172 11.71 0.96 17.48
N PRO A 173 11.64 0.02 18.44
CA PRO A 173 10.47 -0.21 19.31
C PRO A 173 10.10 0.94 20.26
N HIS A 174 10.87 2.03 20.34
CA HIS A 174 10.71 3.04 21.40
C HIS A 174 10.55 4.48 20.96
N SER A 175 10.41 4.75 19.64
CA SER A 175 10.40 6.14 19.19
C SER A 175 9.48 6.38 17.98
N GLY A 176 8.20 6.41 18.22
CA GLY A 176 7.23 6.78 17.18
C GLY A 176 6.84 5.61 16.25
N GLN A 177 5.83 5.84 15.43
CA GLN A 177 5.30 4.86 14.50
C GLN A 177 6.11 4.87 13.19
N SER A 178 6.65 3.73 12.79
CA SER A 178 7.35 3.59 11.49
C SER A 178 6.36 3.82 10.34
N ILE A 179 6.88 4.14 9.14
CA ILE A 179 6.02 4.31 7.95
C ILE A 179 5.27 3.00 7.61
N ASP A 180 5.86 1.84 7.83
CA ASP A 180 5.22 0.54 7.59
C ASP A 180 4.06 0.32 8.55
N ASP A 181 4.24 0.60 9.84
CA ASP A 181 3.18 0.52 10.85
C ASP A 181 2.07 1.55 10.58
N ALA A 182 2.45 2.78 10.22
CA ALA A 182 1.50 3.85 9.86
C ALA A 182 0.60 3.46 8.69
N LEU A 183 1.14 2.77 7.69
CA LEU A 183 0.39 2.32 6.52
C LEU A 183 -0.47 1.07 6.82
N LYS A 184 -0.01 0.17 7.69
CA LYS A 184 -0.78 -1.01 8.12
C LYS A 184 -1.94 -0.67 9.03
N ASN A 185 -1.75 0.32 9.90
CA ASN A 185 -2.75 0.77 10.88
C ASN A 185 -3.55 1.98 10.39
N ALA A 186 -3.58 2.21 9.07
CA ALA A 186 -4.29 3.32 8.48
C ALA A 186 -5.81 3.23 8.73
N GLU A 187 -6.40 4.33 9.14
CA GLU A 187 -7.83 4.43 9.40
C GLU A 187 -8.56 4.99 8.16
N PRO A 188 -9.76 4.47 7.82
CA PRO A 188 -10.58 5.11 6.80
C PRO A 188 -10.85 6.58 7.17
N ASN A 189 -10.62 7.48 6.22
CA ASN A 189 -10.92 8.90 6.36
C ASN A 189 -12.25 9.17 5.65
N PRO A 190 -13.32 9.47 6.40
CA PRO A 190 -14.67 9.68 5.85
C PRO A 190 -14.76 10.92 4.95
#